data_799be6791e791d074e2d8a6590e4171b
#
_entry.id   799be6791e791d074e2d8a6590e4171b
#
_cell.length_a   1.000
_cell.length_b   1.000
_cell.length_c   1.000
_cell.angle_alpha   90.00
_cell.angle_beta   90.00
_cell.angle_gamma   90.00
#
_symmetry.space_group_name_H-M   'P 1'
#
loop_
_entity.id
_entity.type
_entity.pdbx_description
1 polymer ?
#
loop_
_entity_poly.entity_id
_entity_poly.type
_entity_poly.pdbx_seq_one_letter_code
_entity_poly.pdbx_strand_id
1 'polypeptide(L)'
;MRVVNIGSFSKELCGGTHVKNSHDVGLVVLTQESSIGSNLRRVEMLSGSHAYDFLNTAYKSYQDVADILKVQTSEVSTKLKQNLETLEEYKLKISNFRKDELTKLTQDYSSKSSKIGKYNVIVETISLENSNESREVALNIVNNFDVDICILFSNISGKTTIVGSTKPSIDLDISIITNDLSSLYSGGASKDPNLSIGGGPGKYDTAKAINAAKQFLTKLL
;
A
#
# COMPACT_ATOMS: atom_id res chain seq x y z
N MET A 1 37.22 11.01 -51.89
CA MET A 1 36.32 11.59 -50.90
C MET A 1 34.94 11.66 -51.56
N ARG A 2 33.91 11.13 -50.93
CA ARG A 2 32.55 11.06 -51.49
C ARG A 2 31.70 12.23 -50.96
N VAL A 3 31.07 12.94 -51.89
CA VAL A 3 30.11 14.01 -51.56
C VAL A 3 28.71 13.50 -51.85
N VAL A 4 27.81 13.58 -50.87
CA VAL A 4 26.37 13.25 -51.04
C VAL A 4 25.58 14.54 -51.12
N ASN A 5 24.85 14.69 -52.20
CA ASN A 5 23.97 15.83 -52.44
C ASN A 5 22.52 15.40 -52.29
N ILE A 6 21.75 16.12 -51.50
CA ILE A 6 20.31 15.96 -51.35
C ILE A 6 19.65 17.22 -51.89
N GLY A 7 19.46 17.26 -53.21
CA GLY A 7 18.97 18.44 -53.89
C GLY A 7 19.79 19.69 -53.55
N SER A 8 19.08 20.80 -53.30
CA SER A 8 19.68 22.04 -52.81
C SER A 8 19.71 22.14 -51.28
N PHE A 9 19.19 21.13 -50.59
CA PHE A 9 18.95 21.16 -49.15
C PHE A 9 20.19 20.80 -48.31
N SER A 10 20.94 19.76 -48.70
CA SER A 10 22.12 19.32 -47.98
C SER A 10 23.22 18.85 -48.91
N LYS A 11 24.47 19.11 -48.53
CA LYS A 11 25.67 18.67 -49.22
C LYS A 11 26.73 18.25 -48.20
N GLU A 12 26.86 16.96 -48.02
CA GLU A 12 27.66 16.41 -46.91
C GLU A 12 28.74 15.45 -47.43
N LEU A 13 29.87 15.41 -46.70
CA LEU A 13 30.91 14.41 -46.91
C LEU A 13 30.51 13.14 -46.15
N CYS A 14 30.31 12.04 -46.86
CA CYS A 14 29.96 10.77 -46.24
C CYS A 14 30.58 9.56 -46.96
N GLY A 15 31.28 8.72 -46.19
CA GLY A 15 31.90 7.50 -46.68
C GLY A 15 30.97 6.27 -46.65
N GLY A 16 29.73 6.41 -46.11
CA GLY A 16 28.76 5.33 -45.96
C GLY A 16 28.08 4.95 -47.28
N THR A 17 27.24 3.90 -47.20
CA THR A 17 26.37 3.49 -48.33
C THR A 17 25.11 4.33 -48.32
N HIS A 18 24.63 4.70 -49.52
CA HIS A 18 23.44 5.53 -49.68
C HIS A 18 22.49 4.90 -50.71
N VAL A 19 21.20 5.05 -50.45
CA VAL A 19 20.15 4.79 -51.46
C VAL A 19 20.23 5.81 -52.57
N LYS A 20 19.73 5.47 -53.76
CA LYS A 20 19.71 6.41 -54.91
C LYS A 20 18.67 7.47 -54.78
N ASN A 21 17.58 7.17 -54.14
CA ASN A 21 16.45 8.08 -53.93
C ASN A 21 15.99 8.01 -52.47
N SER A 22 15.64 9.14 -51.87
CA SER A 22 15.13 9.19 -50.49
C SER A 22 13.85 8.36 -50.29
N HIS A 23 13.04 8.21 -51.31
CA HIS A 23 11.86 7.34 -51.31
C HIS A 23 12.23 5.85 -51.03
N ASP A 24 13.43 5.40 -51.43
CA ASP A 24 13.89 4.01 -51.21
C ASP A 24 14.14 3.71 -49.71
N VAL A 25 14.21 4.72 -48.86
CA VAL A 25 14.28 4.54 -47.39
C VAL A 25 12.97 4.02 -46.83
N GLY A 26 11.84 4.33 -47.47
CA GLY A 26 10.51 3.92 -47.06
C GLY A 26 10.02 4.60 -45.80
N LEU A 27 9.28 3.86 -45.00
CA LEU A 27 8.75 4.34 -43.71
C LEU A 27 9.89 4.64 -42.73
N VAL A 28 9.82 5.78 -42.06
CA VAL A 28 10.76 6.16 -40.98
C VAL A 28 9.97 6.43 -39.71
N VAL A 29 10.40 5.83 -38.59
CA VAL A 29 9.82 6.01 -37.27
C VAL A 29 10.91 6.47 -36.31
N LEU A 30 10.69 7.58 -35.65
CA LEU A 30 11.50 8.04 -34.54
C LEU A 30 11.15 7.21 -33.29
N THR A 31 12.14 6.55 -32.72
CA THR A 31 11.95 5.68 -31.56
C THR A 31 12.37 6.34 -30.26
N GLN A 32 13.42 7.18 -30.31
CA GLN A 32 13.93 7.85 -29.13
C GLN A 32 14.66 9.16 -29.47
N GLU A 33 14.54 10.12 -28.56
CA GLU A 33 15.38 11.32 -28.52
C GLU A 33 15.98 11.46 -27.13
N SER A 34 17.30 11.70 -27.04
CA SER A 34 18.01 11.87 -25.79
C SER A 34 19.08 12.98 -25.87
N SER A 35 19.40 13.60 -24.75
CA SER A 35 20.51 14.53 -24.64
C SER A 35 21.81 13.74 -24.38
N ILE A 36 22.87 14.04 -25.14
CA ILE A 36 24.18 13.40 -24.97
C ILE A 36 25.26 14.40 -24.59
N GLY A 37 24.89 15.61 -24.23
CA GLY A 37 25.82 16.66 -23.82
C GLY A 37 25.22 18.04 -24.02
N SER A 38 26.02 19.08 -23.78
CA SER A 38 25.59 20.46 -23.96
C SER A 38 25.31 20.73 -25.46
N ASN A 39 24.03 21.04 -25.77
CA ASN A 39 23.54 21.31 -27.13
C ASN A 39 23.65 20.14 -28.13
N LEU A 40 23.84 18.89 -27.67
CA LEU A 40 23.87 17.70 -28.52
C LEU A 40 22.67 16.80 -28.20
N ARG A 41 21.96 16.42 -29.27
CA ARG A 41 20.81 15.51 -29.18
C ARG A 41 21.09 14.26 -30.02
N ARG A 42 20.79 13.12 -29.44
CA ARG A 42 20.78 11.84 -30.16
C ARG A 42 19.36 11.53 -30.54
N VAL A 43 19.13 11.25 -31.80
CA VAL A 43 17.85 10.77 -32.33
C VAL A 43 18.06 9.36 -32.84
N GLU A 44 17.22 8.44 -32.37
CA GLU A 44 17.20 7.07 -32.85
C GLU A 44 15.96 6.85 -33.70
N MET A 45 16.14 6.18 -34.82
CA MET A 45 15.05 5.93 -35.75
C MET A 45 15.20 4.59 -36.44
N LEU A 46 14.07 4.02 -36.85
CA LEU A 46 13.98 2.83 -37.66
C LEU A 46 13.48 3.20 -39.04
N SER A 47 13.89 2.45 -40.05
CA SER A 47 13.41 2.66 -41.42
C SER A 47 13.02 1.34 -42.11
N GLY A 48 12.25 1.46 -43.20
CA GLY A 48 11.83 0.33 -44.04
C GLY A 48 11.04 -0.75 -43.29
N SER A 49 11.42 -1.99 -43.45
CA SER A 49 10.76 -3.15 -42.81
C SER A 49 10.86 -3.08 -41.27
N HIS A 50 11.99 -2.65 -40.72
CA HIS A 50 12.15 -2.53 -39.25
C HIS A 50 11.17 -1.51 -38.65
N ALA A 51 10.93 -0.40 -39.33
CA ALA A 51 9.93 0.58 -38.91
C ALA A 51 8.50 -0.01 -38.96
N TYR A 52 8.20 -0.77 -40.01
CA TYR A 52 6.91 -1.46 -40.14
C TYR A 52 6.71 -2.50 -39.03
N ASP A 53 7.71 -3.34 -38.77
CA ASP A 53 7.64 -4.39 -37.73
C ASP A 53 7.45 -3.78 -36.34
N PHE A 54 8.15 -2.69 -36.07
CA PHE A 54 8.00 -1.94 -34.82
C PHE A 54 6.58 -1.44 -34.62
N LEU A 55 6.02 -0.77 -35.61
CA LEU A 55 4.65 -0.25 -35.54
C LEU A 55 3.61 -1.38 -35.47
N ASN A 56 3.81 -2.46 -36.23
CA ASN A 56 2.92 -3.61 -36.21
C ASN A 56 2.91 -4.31 -34.85
N THR A 57 4.07 -4.42 -34.21
CA THR A 57 4.19 -4.98 -32.86
C THR A 57 3.46 -4.08 -31.84
N ALA A 58 3.66 -2.77 -31.91
CA ALA A 58 2.97 -1.81 -31.05
C ALA A 58 1.44 -1.87 -31.24
N TYR A 59 1.00 -1.94 -32.50
CA TYR A 59 -0.42 -2.05 -32.82
C TYR A 59 -1.05 -3.34 -32.29
N LYS A 60 -0.37 -4.49 -32.42
CA LYS A 60 -0.83 -5.76 -31.87
C LYS A 60 -0.96 -5.69 -30.34
N SER A 61 0.04 -5.14 -29.64
CA SER A 61 -0.04 -4.94 -28.21
C SER A 61 -1.22 -4.05 -27.80
N TYR A 62 -1.54 -3.06 -28.62
CA TYR A 62 -2.71 -2.20 -28.40
C TYR A 62 -4.03 -2.94 -28.63
N GLN A 63 -4.08 -3.83 -29.63
CA GLN A 63 -5.24 -4.72 -29.85
C GLN A 63 -5.42 -5.70 -28.66
N ASP A 64 -4.35 -6.28 -28.15
CA ASP A 64 -4.42 -7.18 -26.98
C ASP A 64 -5.03 -6.45 -25.76
N VAL A 65 -4.67 -5.19 -25.53
CA VAL A 65 -5.28 -4.37 -24.47
C VAL A 65 -6.78 -4.12 -24.75
N ALA A 66 -7.16 -3.86 -26.00
CA ALA A 66 -8.56 -3.67 -26.36
C ALA A 66 -9.39 -4.94 -26.11
N ASP A 67 -8.83 -6.11 -26.41
CA ASP A 67 -9.46 -7.42 -26.18
C ASP A 67 -9.63 -7.70 -24.68
N ILE A 68 -8.61 -7.41 -23.86
CA ILE A 68 -8.69 -7.54 -22.40
C ILE A 68 -9.80 -6.64 -21.84
N LEU A 69 -9.90 -5.42 -22.32
CA LEU A 69 -10.92 -4.44 -21.91
C LEU A 69 -12.30 -4.70 -22.56
N LYS A 70 -12.39 -5.60 -23.54
CA LYS A 70 -13.57 -5.95 -24.34
C LYS A 70 -14.20 -4.71 -25.00
N VAL A 71 -13.37 -3.90 -25.64
CA VAL A 71 -13.76 -2.67 -26.35
C VAL A 71 -13.02 -2.59 -27.70
N GLN A 72 -13.46 -1.65 -28.56
CA GLN A 72 -12.71 -1.32 -29.77
C GLN A 72 -11.42 -0.58 -29.41
N THR A 73 -10.40 -0.68 -30.26
CA THR A 73 -9.10 0.00 -30.05
C THR A 73 -9.26 1.51 -29.83
N SER A 74 -10.18 2.17 -30.53
CA SER A 74 -10.48 3.59 -30.34
C SER A 74 -11.00 3.95 -28.95
N GLU A 75 -11.57 3.00 -28.22
CA GLU A 75 -12.20 3.19 -26.91
C GLU A 75 -11.30 2.83 -25.73
N VAL A 76 -10.13 2.21 -25.98
CA VAL A 76 -9.20 1.70 -24.95
C VAL A 76 -8.89 2.77 -23.90
N SER A 77 -8.47 3.96 -24.34
CA SER A 77 -8.08 5.04 -23.43
C SER A 77 -9.24 5.52 -22.55
N THR A 78 -10.44 5.62 -23.13
CA THR A 78 -11.65 6.03 -22.40
C THR A 78 -12.06 4.97 -21.39
N LYS A 79 -12.07 3.70 -21.81
CA LYS A 79 -12.42 2.59 -20.92
C LYS A 79 -11.43 2.41 -19.76
N LEU A 80 -10.15 2.58 -20.04
CA LEU A 80 -9.12 2.50 -19.01
C LEU A 80 -9.32 3.61 -17.96
N LYS A 81 -9.58 4.85 -18.37
CA LYS A 81 -9.87 5.95 -17.45
C LYS A 81 -11.10 5.64 -16.58
N GLN A 82 -12.19 5.21 -17.18
CA GLN A 82 -13.40 4.82 -16.44
C GLN A 82 -13.14 3.71 -15.43
N ASN A 83 -12.36 2.69 -15.82
CA ASN A 83 -12.02 1.61 -14.89
C ASN A 83 -11.17 2.10 -13.71
N LEU A 84 -10.21 3.01 -13.94
CA LEU A 84 -9.42 3.61 -12.88
C LEU A 84 -10.28 4.46 -11.93
N GLU A 85 -11.18 5.28 -12.45
CA GLU A 85 -12.13 6.07 -11.65
C GLU A 85 -13.02 5.15 -10.80
N THR A 86 -13.59 4.11 -11.41
CA THR A 86 -14.41 3.11 -10.71
C THR A 86 -13.62 2.39 -9.59
N LEU A 87 -12.36 2.08 -9.85
CA LEU A 87 -11.48 1.45 -8.86
C LEU A 87 -11.22 2.37 -7.65
N GLU A 88 -11.00 3.66 -7.89
CA GLU A 88 -10.85 4.63 -6.80
C GLU A 88 -12.16 4.81 -5.99
N GLU A 89 -13.31 4.83 -6.66
CA GLU A 89 -14.60 4.84 -5.97
C GLU A 89 -14.80 3.60 -5.08
N TYR A 90 -14.47 2.41 -5.59
CA TYR A 90 -14.58 1.18 -4.79
C TYR A 90 -13.60 1.17 -3.61
N LYS A 91 -12.37 1.63 -3.78
CA LYS A 91 -11.43 1.77 -2.68
C LYS A 91 -11.98 2.67 -1.58
N LEU A 92 -12.57 3.81 -1.95
CA LEU A 92 -13.18 4.74 -1.00
C LEU A 92 -14.37 4.11 -0.28
N LYS A 93 -15.26 3.42 -1.01
CA LYS A 93 -16.40 2.71 -0.42
C LYS A 93 -15.95 1.64 0.57
N ILE A 94 -14.98 0.80 0.20
CA ILE A 94 -14.41 -0.22 1.10
C ILE A 94 -13.81 0.42 2.35
N SER A 95 -13.05 1.50 2.21
CA SER A 95 -12.48 2.23 3.34
C SER A 95 -13.55 2.77 4.28
N ASN A 96 -14.64 3.34 3.73
CA ASN A 96 -15.74 3.85 4.56
C ASN A 96 -16.50 2.72 5.27
N PHE A 97 -16.82 1.63 4.58
CA PHE A 97 -17.43 0.45 5.19
C PHE A 97 -16.58 -0.09 6.34
N ARG A 98 -15.25 -0.13 6.14
CA ARG A 98 -14.35 -0.60 7.19
C ARG A 98 -14.32 0.33 8.40
N LYS A 99 -14.34 1.64 8.20
CA LYS A 99 -14.44 2.62 9.30
C LYS A 99 -15.75 2.47 10.09
N ASP A 100 -16.86 2.30 9.40
CA ASP A 100 -18.17 2.10 10.06
C ASP A 100 -18.19 0.81 10.87
N GLU A 101 -17.59 -0.26 10.34
CA GLU A 101 -17.44 -1.54 11.04
C GLU A 101 -16.58 -1.39 12.30
N LEU A 102 -15.41 -0.75 12.19
CA LEU A 102 -14.54 -0.48 13.34
C LEU A 102 -15.22 0.41 14.40
N THR A 103 -16.04 1.37 13.98
CA THR A 103 -16.82 2.21 14.90
C THR A 103 -17.84 1.37 15.67
N LYS A 104 -18.58 0.48 15.01
CA LYS A 104 -19.51 -0.43 15.68
C LYS A 104 -18.80 -1.37 16.64
N LEU A 105 -17.68 -1.98 16.20
CA LEU A 105 -16.85 -2.81 17.06
C LEU A 105 -16.39 -2.05 18.31
N THR A 106 -15.95 -0.81 18.15
CA THR A 106 -15.53 0.05 19.28
C THR A 106 -16.66 0.23 20.28
N GLN A 107 -17.90 0.49 19.82
CA GLN A 107 -19.08 0.63 20.69
C GLN A 107 -19.40 -0.68 21.42
N ASP A 108 -19.40 -1.80 20.71
CA ASP A 108 -19.70 -3.12 21.28
C ASP A 108 -18.69 -3.50 22.38
N TYR A 109 -17.40 -3.24 22.11
CA TYR A 109 -16.34 -3.57 23.08
C TYR A 109 -16.30 -2.59 24.26
N SER A 110 -16.68 -1.33 24.08
CA SER A 110 -16.72 -0.36 25.18
C SER A 110 -17.68 -0.77 26.30
N SER A 111 -18.74 -1.51 25.96
CA SER A 111 -19.72 -2.02 26.93
C SER A 111 -19.18 -3.16 27.81
N LYS A 112 -18.04 -3.78 27.45
CA LYS A 112 -17.44 -4.93 28.16
C LYS A 112 -16.46 -4.50 29.24
N SER A 113 -16.48 -3.25 29.66
CA SER A 113 -15.57 -2.77 30.70
C SER A 113 -15.86 -3.43 32.06
N SER A 114 -14.80 -3.68 32.81
CA SER A 114 -14.85 -4.20 34.17
C SER A 114 -13.95 -3.36 35.08
N LYS A 115 -14.27 -3.25 36.37
CA LYS A 115 -13.43 -2.53 37.32
C LYS A 115 -12.27 -3.37 37.79
N ILE A 116 -11.05 -2.80 37.73
CA ILE A 116 -9.85 -3.31 38.41
C ILE A 116 -9.32 -2.16 39.26
N GLY A 117 -9.37 -2.31 40.59
CA GLY A 117 -9.12 -1.19 41.52
C GLY A 117 -10.12 -0.07 41.29
N LYS A 118 -9.62 1.15 41.06
CA LYS A 118 -10.44 2.34 40.77
C LYS A 118 -10.70 2.59 39.27
N TYR A 119 -10.12 1.80 38.40
CA TYR A 119 -10.11 2.01 36.94
C TYR A 119 -11.13 1.14 36.21
N ASN A 120 -11.73 1.68 35.15
CA ASN A 120 -12.54 0.96 34.19
C ASN A 120 -11.63 0.35 33.11
N VAL A 121 -11.58 -0.97 33.04
CA VAL A 121 -10.61 -1.71 32.22
C VAL A 121 -11.32 -2.60 31.23
N ILE A 122 -10.83 -2.66 30.00
CA ILE A 122 -11.18 -3.65 29.00
C ILE A 122 -9.98 -4.55 28.72
N VAL A 123 -10.20 -5.84 28.82
CA VAL A 123 -9.24 -6.87 28.35
C VAL A 123 -10.02 -7.87 27.53
N GLU A 124 -9.87 -7.80 26.22
CA GLU A 124 -10.66 -8.58 25.29
C GLU A 124 -9.84 -9.09 24.10
N THR A 125 -10.42 -10.07 23.41
CA THR A 125 -9.89 -10.55 22.14
C THR A 125 -10.73 -10.00 21.01
N ILE A 126 -10.09 -9.55 19.94
CA ILE A 126 -10.76 -8.95 18.79
C ILE A 126 -10.21 -9.53 17.48
N SER A 127 -11.08 -9.72 16.49
CA SER A 127 -10.67 -10.14 15.16
C SER A 127 -10.52 -8.94 14.24
N LEU A 128 -9.29 -8.61 13.88
CA LEU A 128 -8.92 -7.47 13.05
C LEU A 128 -7.94 -7.90 11.96
N GLU A 129 -7.87 -7.13 10.87
CA GLU A 129 -7.06 -7.49 9.71
C GLU A 129 -5.59 -7.07 9.85
N ASN A 130 -5.35 -5.99 10.58
CA ASN A 130 -4.00 -5.45 10.75
C ASN A 130 -3.82 -4.75 12.11
N SER A 131 -2.58 -4.49 12.47
CA SER A 131 -2.23 -3.85 13.75
C SER A 131 -2.65 -2.39 13.85
N ASN A 132 -2.79 -1.68 12.72
CA ASN A 132 -3.27 -0.29 12.72
C ASN A 132 -4.75 -0.21 13.15
N GLU A 133 -5.57 -1.15 12.70
CA GLU A 133 -6.95 -1.26 13.16
C GLU A 133 -7.04 -1.54 14.67
N SER A 134 -6.20 -2.46 15.17
CA SER A 134 -6.14 -2.74 16.60
C SER A 134 -5.77 -1.51 17.41
N ARG A 135 -4.82 -0.71 16.91
CA ARG A 135 -4.43 0.57 17.50
C ARG A 135 -5.58 1.58 17.48
N GLU A 136 -6.26 1.73 16.34
CA GLU A 136 -7.36 2.67 16.19
C GLU A 136 -8.52 2.33 17.12
N VAL A 137 -8.92 1.07 17.21
CA VAL A 137 -9.97 0.62 18.12
C VAL A 137 -9.59 0.86 19.58
N ALA A 138 -8.38 0.49 20.02
CA ALA A 138 -7.94 0.69 21.39
C ALA A 138 -7.90 2.16 21.79
N LEU A 139 -7.39 3.03 20.90
CA LEU A 139 -7.39 4.48 21.13
C LEU A 139 -8.81 5.07 21.19
N ASN A 140 -9.68 4.66 20.27
CA ASN A 140 -11.06 5.15 20.24
C ASN A 140 -11.84 4.73 21.49
N ILE A 141 -11.62 3.51 22.00
CA ILE A 141 -12.23 3.04 23.26
C ILE A 141 -11.82 3.96 24.41
N VAL A 142 -10.53 4.21 24.60
CA VAL A 142 -10.01 5.01 25.73
C VAL A 142 -10.38 6.48 25.61
N ASN A 143 -10.39 7.06 24.39
CA ASN A 143 -10.62 8.48 24.19
C ASN A 143 -12.11 8.87 24.19
N ASN A 144 -13.00 7.98 23.73
CA ASN A 144 -14.39 8.33 23.47
C ASN A 144 -15.38 7.68 24.46
N PHE A 145 -14.92 6.74 25.30
CA PHE A 145 -15.78 6.06 26.27
C PHE A 145 -15.23 6.16 27.69
N ASP A 146 -16.05 5.77 28.66
CA ASP A 146 -15.64 5.74 30.06
C ASP A 146 -14.80 4.47 30.37
N VAL A 147 -13.66 4.40 29.69
CA VAL A 147 -12.67 3.32 29.82
C VAL A 147 -11.32 3.96 30.06
N ASP A 148 -10.64 3.50 31.08
CA ASP A 148 -9.36 4.06 31.52
C ASP A 148 -8.18 3.31 30.89
N ILE A 149 -8.31 1.98 30.75
CA ILE A 149 -7.28 1.10 30.22
C ILE A 149 -7.92 0.10 29.26
N CYS A 150 -7.33 -0.08 28.12
CA CYS A 150 -7.77 -1.04 27.09
C CYS A 150 -6.61 -1.94 26.67
N ILE A 151 -6.77 -3.25 26.78
CA ILE A 151 -5.83 -4.24 26.26
C ILE A 151 -6.59 -5.16 25.30
N LEU A 152 -6.19 -5.14 24.04
CA LEU A 152 -6.78 -5.95 22.99
C LEU A 152 -5.77 -6.99 22.47
N PHE A 153 -6.24 -8.22 22.37
CA PHE A 153 -5.50 -9.30 21.72
C PHE A 153 -6.12 -9.58 20.36
N SER A 154 -5.29 -9.72 19.35
CA SER A 154 -5.71 -10.12 18.01
C SER A 154 -4.74 -11.13 17.39
N ASN A 155 -5.23 -11.96 16.46
CA ASN A 155 -4.37 -12.83 15.67
C ASN A 155 -4.33 -12.31 14.24
N ILE A 156 -3.20 -11.73 13.87
CA ILE A 156 -3.01 -11.11 12.56
C ILE A 156 -1.95 -11.90 11.80
N SER A 157 -2.32 -12.47 10.66
CA SER A 157 -1.44 -13.29 9.83
C SER A 157 -0.74 -14.43 10.60
N GLY A 158 -1.46 -15.06 11.54
CA GLY A 158 -0.93 -16.17 12.33
C GLY A 158 -0.02 -15.78 13.50
N LYS A 159 0.13 -14.47 13.77
CA LYS A 159 0.89 -13.94 14.90
C LYS A 159 -0.03 -13.33 15.94
N THR A 160 0.30 -13.47 17.20
CA THR A 160 -0.37 -12.74 18.28
C THR A 160 0.04 -11.27 18.25
N THR A 161 -0.94 -10.39 18.19
CA THR A 161 -0.76 -8.95 18.33
C THR A 161 -1.48 -8.49 19.60
N ILE A 162 -0.82 -7.66 20.39
CA ILE A 162 -1.33 -7.13 21.65
C ILE A 162 -1.25 -5.62 21.56
N VAL A 163 -2.35 -4.94 21.83
CA VAL A 163 -2.38 -3.48 21.89
C VAL A 163 -2.88 -3.07 23.27
N GLY A 164 -2.06 -2.31 23.97
CA GLY A 164 -2.41 -1.67 25.23
C GLY A 164 -2.57 -0.16 25.03
N SER A 165 -3.65 0.42 25.52
CA SER A 165 -3.89 1.87 25.53
C SER A 165 -4.41 2.33 26.89
N THR A 166 -3.97 3.50 27.36
CA THR A 166 -4.41 4.12 28.59
C THR A 166 -4.66 5.62 28.41
N LYS A 167 -5.53 6.19 29.23
CA LYS A 167 -5.72 7.66 29.28
C LYS A 167 -4.43 8.33 29.73
N PRO A 168 -4.00 9.45 29.11
CA PRO A 168 -2.80 10.17 29.52
C PRO A 168 -2.87 10.73 30.95
N SER A 169 -4.07 10.83 31.55
CA SER A 169 -4.28 11.27 32.92
C SER A 169 -3.98 10.21 33.98
N ILE A 170 -3.68 8.98 33.57
CA ILE A 170 -3.39 7.85 34.44
C ILE A 170 -1.89 7.69 34.55
N ASP A 171 -1.38 7.63 35.76
CA ASP A 171 0.03 7.36 36.04
C ASP A 171 0.30 5.83 35.90
N LEU A 172 0.22 5.33 34.67
CA LEU A 172 0.47 3.94 34.32
C LEU A 172 1.16 3.87 32.97
N ASP A 173 2.35 3.27 32.95
CA ASP A 173 3.04 2.95 31.70
C ASP A 173 2.51 1.62 31.15
N ILE A 174 1.60 1.68 30.16
CA ILE A 174 1.00 0.51 29.55
C ILE A 174 2.02 -0.34 28.76
N SER A 175 3.17 0.25 28.40
CA SER A 175 4.20 -0.47 27.65
C SER A 175 4.83 -1.60 28.48
N ILE A 176 4.90 -1.45 29.80
CA ILE A 176 5.40 -2.47 30.70
C ILE A 176 4.51 -3.73 30.62
N ILE A 177 3.19 -3.52 30.79
CA ILE A 177 2.20 -4.61 30.72
C ILE A 177 2.20 -5.27 29.35
N THR A 178 2.21 -4.45 28.29
CA THR A 178 2.21 -4.97 26.91
C THR A 178 3.47 -5.76 26.59
N ASN A 179 4.63 -5.34 27.14
CA ASN A 179 5.89 -6.06 26.97
C ASN A 179 5.91 -7.39 27.74
N ASP A 180 5.42 -7.39 29.00
CA ASP A 180 5.32 -8.60 29.79
C ASP A 180 4.39 -9.63 29.14
N LEU A 181 3.24 -9.17 28.64
CA LEU A 181 2.31 -10.01 27.89
C LEU A 181 2.92 -10.53 26.58
N SER A 182 3.66 -9.69 25.86
CA SER A 182 4.32 -10.08 24.61
C SER A 182 5.44 -11.11 24.85
N SER A 183 6.13 -11.01 25.97
CA SER A 183 7.17 -11.97 26.37
C SER A 183 6.64 -13.39 26.55
N LEU A 184 5.37 -13.56 26.95
CA LEU A 184 4.70 -14.87 27.01
C LEU A 184 4.61 -15.55 25.64
N TYR A 185 4.72 -14.76 24.56
CA TYR A 185 4.68 -15.23 23.17
C TYR A 185 6.02 -15.07 22.45
N SER A 186 7.13 -15.01 23.23
CA SER A 186 8.48 -14.84 22.69
C SER A 186 8.65 -13.61 21.80
N GLY A 187 7.99 -12.53 22.15
CA GLY A 187 8.04 -11.26 21.45
C GLY A 187 8.34 -10.07 22.36
N GLY A 188 8.16 -8.87 21.89
CA GLY A 188 8.35 -7.61 22.61
C GLY A 188 7.29 -6.59 22.24
N ALA A 189 7.37 -5.41 22.86
CA ALA A 189 6.43 -4.31 22.64
C ALA A 189 7.13 -2.97 22.43
N SER A 190 6.40 -1.99 21.87
CA SER A 190 6.85 -0.61 21.78
C SER A 190 6.88 0.05 23.17
N LYS A 191 7.72 1.08 23.31
CA LYS A 191 7.96 1.78 24.59
C LYS A 191 7.12 3.04 24.78
N ASP A 192 5.97 3.14 24.13
CA ASP A 192 5.05 4.28 24.32
C ASP A 192 4.21 4.04 25.58
N PRO A 193 4.26 4.94 26.58
CA PRO A 193 3.56 4.75 27.85
C PRO A 193 2.04 4.80 27.76
N ASN A 194 1.48 5.46 26.74
CA ASN A 194 0.03 5.60 26.57
C ASN A 194 -0.55 4.66 25.54
N LEU A 195 0.29 4.15 24.59
CA LEU A 195 -0.15 3.29 23.53
C LEU A 195 0.97 2.34 23.12
N SER A 196 0.96 1.13 23.60
CA SER A 196 1.97 0.14 23.29
C SER A 196 1.41 -0.98 22.41
N ILE A 197 2.19 -1.35 21.42
CA ILE A 197 1.89 -2.46 20.50
C ILE A 197 3.01 -3.49 20.63
N GLY A 198 2.62 -4.72 20.86
CA GLY A 198 3.52 -5.83 20.97
C GLY A 198 2.91 -7.12 20.44
N GLY A 199 3.55 -8.22 20.76
CA GLY A 199 3.07 -9.55 20.37
C GLY A 199 4.22 -10.50 20.11
N GLY A 200 3.91 -11.66 19.52
CA GLY A 200 4.89 -12.69 19.23
C GLY A 200 4.39 -13.73 18.24
N PRO A 201 5.24 -14.71 17.89
CA PRO A 201 4.86 -15.78 16.98
C PRO A 201 3.80 -16.70 17.59
N GLY A 202 2.93 -17.24 16.74
CA GLY A 202 1.90 -18.20 17.14
C GLY A 202 0.58 -17.56 17.57
N LYS A 203 -0.36 -18.43 17.92
CA LYS A 203 -1.71 -18.04 18.35
C LYS A 203 -1.77 -18.04 19.88
N TYR A 204 -2.55 -17.13 20.44
CA TYR A 204 -2.84 -17.10 21.87
C TYR A 204 -4.03 -18.00 22.23
N ASP A 205 -4.02 -18.49 23.47
CA ASP A 205 -5.20 -19.04 24.13
C ASP A 205 -5.98 -17.86 24.75
N THR A 206 -7.20 -17.63 24.30
CA THR A 206 -8.04 -16.49 24.70
C THR A 206 -8.18 -16.39 26.23
N ALA A 207 -8.50 -17.48 26.90
CA ALA A 207 -8.73 -17.46 28.33
C ALA A 207 -7.43 -17.17 29.11
N LYS A 208 -6.33 -17.79 28.69
CA LYS A 208 -5.02 -17.57 29.32
C LYS A 208 -4.52 -16.14 29.10
N ALA A 209 -4.71 -15.58 27.89
CA ALA A 209 -4.31 -14.23 27.55
C ALA A 209 -5.05 -13.18 28.39
N ILE A 210 -6.38 -13.29 28.49
CA ILE A 210 -7.21 -12.40 29.30
C ILE A 210 -6.86 -12.50 30.78
N ASN A 211 -6.71 -13.72 31.32
CA ASN A 211 -6.35 -13.92 32.73
C ASN A 211 -4.96 -13.36 33.06
N ALA A 212 -3.96 -13.58 32.20
CA ALA A 212 -2.62 -13.03 32.37
C ALA A 212 -2.66 -11.48 32.40
N ALA A 213 -3.35 -10.87 31.46
CA ALA A 213 -3.48 -9.41 31.43
C ALA A 213 -4.16 -8.84 32.70
N LYS A 214 -5.23 -9.48 33.16
CA LYS A 214 -5.91 -9.08 34.41
C LYS A 214 -5.00 -9.24 35.62
N GLN A 215 -4.20 -10.29 35.69
CA GLN A 215 -3.23 -10.49 36.79
C GLN A 215 -2.11 -9.44 36.78
N PHE A 216 -1.55 -9.10 35.63
CA PHE A 216 -0.53 -8.05 35.52
C PHE A 216 -1.12 -6.68 35.94
N LEU A 217 -2.33 -6.35 35.48
CA LEU A 217 -3.02 -5.12 35.85
C LEU A 217 -3.27 -5.06 37.38
N THR A 218 -3.76 -6.14 37.99
CA THR A 218 -4.03 -6.18 39.45
C THR A 218 -2.77 -6.04 40.30
N LYS A 219 -1.59 -6.38 39.78
CA LYS A 219 -0.33 -6.20 40.48
C LYS A 219 0.21 -4.77 40.43
N LEU A 220 -0.14 -4.00 39.40
CA LEU A 220 0.37 -2.67 39.15
C LEU A 220 -0.61 -1.57 39.57
N LEU A 221 -1.90 -1.87 39.70
CA LEU A 221 -2.98 -0.95 40.13
C LEU A 221 -3.38 -1.18 41.57
#